data_cfff85822f9904b18c4c2866da05414b
#
_entry.id   cfff85822f9904b18c4c2866da05414b
#
_cell.length_a   1.000
_cell.length_b   1.000
_cell.length_c   1.000
_cell.angle_alpha   90.00
_cell.angle_beta   90.00
_cell.angle_gamma   90.00
#
_symmetry.space_group_name_H-M   'P 1'
#
loop_
_entity.id
_entity.type
_entity.pdbx_description
1 polymer ?
#
loop_
_entity_poly.entity_id
_entity_poly.type
_entity_poly.pdbx_seq_one_letter_code
_entity_poly.pdbx_strand_id
1 'polypeptide(L)'
;MKWLPDVNLLIALVTNTHLHHAAAQSWFAAHSRRGWCTVPLTELGVLRILCHPTATGDPFDLAGALDVLRQMKAHSHWQFVETAAPCERVLGGMQIQGHNQINDAYLLGFAAGHQLVVATFDKGFSSLLKRADKRRAHVQIVPFAAPH
;
A
#
# COMPACT_ATOMS: atom_id res chain seq x y z
N MET A 1 -12.05 -2.96 10.75
CA MET A 1 -10.96 -2.04 10.34
C MET A 1 -10.94 -1.93 8.83
N LYS A 2 -10.71 -0.73 8.32
CA LYS A 2 -10.59 -0.50 6.88
C LYS A 2 -9.23 -0.92 6.36
N TRP A 3 -9.16 -1.19 5.06
CA TRP A 3 -7.91 -1.55 4.40
C TRP A 3 -7.11 -0.32 4.01
N LEU A 4 -5.80 -0.41 4.17
CA LEU A 4 -4.83 0.55 3.65
C LEU A 4 -3.90 -0.20 2.69
N PRO A 5 -4.25 -0.29 1.39
CA PRO A 5 -3.37 -0.93 0.43
C PRO A 5 -2.05 -0.17 0.29
N ASP A 6 -0.94 -0.89 0.26
CA ASP A 6 0.35 -0.27 0.00
C ASP A 6 0.53 0.07 -1.47
N VAL A 7 1.61 0.79 -1.79
CA VAL A 7 1.89 1.25 -3.15
C VAL A 7 1.97 0.08 -4.13
N ASN A 8 2.63 -1.01 -3.78
CA ASN A 8 2.81 -2.14 -4.69
C ASN A 8 1.48 -2.81 -5.03
N LEU A 9 0.59 -2.94 -4.06
CA LEU A 9 -0.75 -3.49 -4.30
C LEU A 9 -1.57 -2.55 -5.20
N LEU A 10 -1.52 -1.25 -4.95
CA LEU A 10 -2.23 -0.26 -5.76
C LEU A 10 -1.71 -0.23 -7.21
N ILE A 11 -0.40 -0.29 -7.41
CA ILE A 11 0.20 -0.33 -8.75
C ILE A 11 -0.20 -1.62 -9.48
N ALA A 12 -0.16 -2.77 -8.81
CA ALA A 12 -0.61 -4.03 -9.41
C ALA A 12 -2.09 -3.97 -9.81
N LEU A 13 -2.91 -3.28 -9.03
CA LEU A 13 -4.33 -3.14 -9.30
C LEU A 13 -4.61 -2.31 -10.58
N VAL A 14 -3.83 -1.25 -10.82
CA VAL A 14 -4.06 -0.32 -11.95
C VAL A 14 -3.22 -0.63 -13.19
N THR A 15 -2.30 -1.58 -13.12
CA THR A 15 -1.37 -1.90 -14.22
C THR A 15 -1.67 -3.30 -14.77
N ASN A 16 -2.31 -3.37 -15.94
CA ASN A 16 -2.75 -4.62 -16.57
C ASN A 16 -1.62 -5.62 -16.80
N THR A 17 -0.42 -5.13 -17.07
CA THR A 17 0.75 -5.94 -17.38
C THR A 17 1.55 -6.34 -16.14
N HIS A 18 1.14 -5.90 -14.97
CA HIS A 18 1.83 -6.24 -13.72
C HIS A 18 1.69 -7.73 -13.41
N LEU A 19 2.79 -8.34 -12.95
CA LEU A 19 2.84 -9.77 -12.62
C LEU A 19 1.73 -10.20 -11.65
N HIS A 20 1.39 -9.33 -10.69
CA HIS A 20 0.38 -9.61 -9.67
C HIS A 20 -0.96 -8.91 -9.92
N HIS A 21 -1.22 -8.48 -11.14
CA HIS A 21 -2.46 -7.77 -11.47
C HIS A 21 -3.71 -8.60 -11.14
N ALA A 22 -3.75 -9.86 -11.56
CA ALA A 22 -4.89 -10.74 -11.30
C ALA A 22 -5.10 -10.98 -9.80
N ALA A 23 -4.02 -11.17 -9.04
CA ALA A 23 -4.10 -11.35 -7.58
C ALA A 23 -4.61 -10.07 -6.89
N ALA A 24 -4.15 -8.90 -7.34
CA ALA A 24 -4.61 -7.61 -6.82
C ALA A 24 -6.10 -7.40 -7.08
N GLN A 25 -6.57 -7.68 -8.30
CA GLN A 25 -7.99 -7.57 -8.65
C GLN A 25 -8.85 -8.53 -7.84
N SER A 26 -8.42 -9.78 -7.68
CA SER A 26 -9.16 -10.77 -6.87
C SER A 26 -9.26 -10.33 -5.42
N TRP A 27 -8.16 -9.84 -4.85
CA TRP A 27 -8.15 -9.32 -3.48
C TRP A 27 -9.11 -8.13 -3.34
N PHE A 28 -9.03 -7.18 -4.26
CA PHE A 28 -9.84 -5.97 -4.22
C PHE A 28 -11.33 -6.29 -4.33
N ALA A 29 -11.70 -7.17 -5.25
CA ALA A 29 -13.09 -7.61 -5.41
C ALA A 29 -13.65 -8.27 -4.14
N ALA A 30 -12.82 -9.05 -3.45
CA ALA A 30 -13.23 -9.76 -2.23
C ALA A 30 -13.30 -8.87 -0.99
N HIS A 31 -12.48 -7.82 -0.90
CA HIS A 31 -12.23 -7.09 0.35
C HIS A 31 -12.64 -5.61 0.34
N SER A 32 -12.75 -4.97 -0.82
CA SER A 32 -12.95 -3.51 -0.90
C SER A 32 -14.26 -3.03 -0.25
N ARG A 33 -15.27 -3.86 -0.20
CA ARG A 33 -16.56 -3.51 0.40
C ARG A 33 -16.49 -3.20 1.89
N ARG A 34 -15.48 -3.72 2.57
CA ARG A 34 -15.23 -3.40 3.98
C ARG A 34 -14.78 -1.95 4.19
N GLY A 35 -14.43 -1.28 3.12
CA GLY A 35 -13.86 0.06 3.11
C GLY A 35 -12.34 0.01 2.95
N TRP A 36 -11.85 0.93 2.17
CA TRP A 36 -10.41 1.08 1.91
C TRP A 36 -10.05 2.55 1.82
N CYS A 37 -8.81 2.85 2.03
CA CYS A 37 -8.35 4.23 2.07
C CYS A 37 -7.00 4.40 1.39
N THR A 38 -6.71 5.65 1.07
CA THR A 38 -5.37 6.09 0.70
C THR A 38 -4.91 7.19 1.66
N VAL A 39 -3.61 7.34 1.77
CA VAL A 39 -2.95 8.41 2.54
C VAL A 39 -1.96 9.11 1.61
N PRO A 40 -1.48 10.32 1.95
CA PRO A 40 -0.52 11.01 1.08
C PRO A 40 0.69 10.17 0.69
N LEU A 41 1.22 9.39 1.62
CA LEU A 41 2.38 8.53 1.37
C LEU A 41 2.13 7.50 0.26
N THR A 42 0.98 6.84 0.27
CA THR A 42 0.63 5.85 -0.76
C THR A 42 0.28 6.53 -2.09
N GLU A 43 -0.42 7.64 -2.07
CA GLU A 43 -0.74 8.39 -3.29
C GLU A 43 0.52 8.91 -3.99
N LEU A 44 1.45 9.50 -3.23
CA LEU A 44 2.74 9.95 -3.78
C LEU A 44 3.55 8.79 -4.34
N GLY A 45 3.54 7.66 -3.66
CA GLY A 45 4.22 6.45 -4.13
C GLY A 45 3.67 5.94 -5.46
N VAL A 46 2.35 5.92 -5.62
CA VAL A 46 1.68 5.52 -6.87
C VAL A 46 2.07 6.47 -8.00
N LEU A 47 1.97 7.79 -7.77
CA LEU A 47 2.32 8.79 -8.78
C LEU A 47 3.78 8.67 -9.20
N ARG A 48 4.69 8.49 -8.24
CA ARG A 48 6.12 8.35 -8.54
C ARG A 48 6.42 7.14 -9.41
N ILE A 49 5.78 6.00 -9.14
CA ILE A 49 5.99 4.79 -9.94
C ILE A 49 5.36 4.94 -11.34
N LEU A 50 4.15 5.47 -11.45
CA LEU A 50 3.51 5.68 -12.75
C LEU A 50 4.32 6.61 -13.66
N CYS A 51 4.99 7.61 -13.09
CA CYS A 51 5.84 8.53 -13.83
C CYS A 51 7.28 8.02 -14.03
N HIS A 52 7.65 6.88 -13.46
CA HIS A 52 9.01 6.38 -13.52
C HIS A 52 9.33 5.83 -14.93
N PRO A 53 10.44 6.24 -15.57
CA PRO A 53 10.72 5.91 -16.97
C PRO A 53 10.79 4.41 -17.27
N THR A 54 11.19 3.58 -16.29
CA THR A 54 11.42 2.14 -16.51
C THR A 54 10.49 1.23 -15.72
N ALA A 55 9.74 1.77 -14.75
CA ALA A 55 8.95 0.93 -13.85
C ALA A 55 7.71 0.32 -14.54
N THR A 56 7.11 1.02 -15.48
CA THR A 56 5.90 0.59 -16.19
C THR A 56 6.13 0.33 -17.69
N GLY A 57 7.33 0.58 -18.19
CA GLY A 57 7.65 0.46 -19.62
C GLY A 57 7.09 1.60 -20.49
N ASP A 58 6.02 2.25 -20.04
CA ASP A 58 5.36 3.38 -20.73
C ASP A 58 4.95 4.41 -19.67
N PRO A 59 5.86 5.33 -19.31
CA PRO A 59 5.63 6.25 -18.19
C PRO A 59 4.54 7.26 -18.52
N PHE A 60 3.70 7.53 -17.53
CA PHE A 60 2.76 8.63 -17.55
C PHE A 60 3.46 9.97 -17.31
N ASP A 61 2.94 11.04 -17.89
CA ASP A 61 3.21 12.38 -17.36
C ASP A 61 2.38 12.59 -16.06
N LEU A 62 2.62 13.70 -15.36
CA LEU A 62 1.93 13.95 -14.09
C LEU A 62 0.40 14.02 -14.28
N ALA A 63 -0.07 14.67 -15.34
CA ALA A 63 -1.51 14.78 -15.59
C ALA A 63 -2.16 13.41 -15.80
N GLY A 64 -1.51 12.54 -16.57
CA GLY A 64 -1.99 11.17 -16.78
C GLY A 64 -1.96 10.32 -15.53
N ALA A 65 -0.90 10.43 -14.72
CA ALA A 65 -0.80 9.71 -13.44
C ALA A 65 -1.89 10.17 -12.45
N LEU A 66 -2.17 11.47 -12.39
CA LEU A 66 -3.25 12.00 -11.56
C LEU A 66 -4.62 11.50 -12.01
N ASP A 67 -4.84 11.33 -13.32
CA ASP A 67 -6.08 10.77 -13.84
C ASP A 67 -6.26 9.30 -13.42
N VAL A 68 -5.20 8.50 -13.47
CA VAL A 68 -5.21 7.12 -12.95
C VAL A 68 -5.58 7.10 -11.46
N LEU A 69 -4.97 7.97 -10.69
CA LEU A 69 -5.25 8.09 -9.26
C LEU A 69 -6.72 8.46 -9.00
N ARG A 70 -7.26 9.44 -9.73
CA ARG A 70 -8.67 9.83 -9.61
C ARG A 70 -9.61 8.68 -9.95
N GLN A 71 -9.33 7.94 -11.03
CA GLN A 71 -10.15 6.79 -11.43
C GLN A 71 -10.14 5.70 -10.36
N MET A 72 -8.99 5.42 -9.77
CA MET A 72 -8.87 4.47 -8.67
C MET A 72 -9.73 4.91 -7.48
N LYS A 73 -9.67 6.18 -7.10
CA LYS A 73 -10.41 6.75 -5.97
C LYS A 73 -11.91 6.92 -6.24
N ALA A 74 -12.35 6.78 -7.49
CA ALA A 74 -13.77 6.80 -7.85
C ALA A 74 -14.49 5.50 -7.50
N HIS A 75 -13.78 4.44 -7.14
CA HIS A 75 -14.39 3.21 -6.65
C HIS A 75 -15.15 3.45 -5.35
N SER A 76 -16.26 2.73 -5.19
CA SER A 76 -17.05 2.79 -3.96
C SER A 76 -16.24 2.35 -2.73
N HIS A 77 -16.65 2.82 -1.55
CA HIS A 77 -16.05 2.48 -0.26
C HIS A 77 -14.64 3.03 -0.04
N TRP A 78 -14.17 3.92 -0.91
CA TRP A 78 -12.90 4.61 -0.72
C TRP A 78 -13.05 5.81 0.22
N GLN A 79 -11.98 6.11 0.98
CA GLN A 79 -11.85 7.28 1.83
C GLN A 79 -10.40 7.77 1.82
N PHE A 80 -10.21 9.09 1.78
CA PHE A 80 -8.90 9.68 2.03
C PHE A 80 -8.67 9.84 3.53
N VAL A 81 -7.48 9.49 4.01
CA VAL A 81 -7.08 9.65 5.41
C VAL A 81 -5.82 10.51 5.48
N GLU A 82 -5.89 11.61 6.20
CA GLU A 82 -4.74 12.48 6.42
C GLU A 82 -3.73 11.83 7.37
N THR A 83 -2.44 12.00 7.08
CA THR A 83 -1.37 11.57 7.97
C THR A 83 -0.79 12.80 8.67
N ALA A 84 -0.87 12.84 9.99
CA ALA A 84 -0.37 13.96 10.79
C ALA A 84 0.49 13.48 11.97
N ALA A 85 0.92 12.21 11.98
CA ALA A 85 1.69 11.65 13.08
C ALA A 85 3.19 11.87 12.87
N PRO A 86 3.93 12.39 13.89
CA PRO A 86 5.38 12.52 13.80
C PRO A 86 6.07 11.17 13.64
N CYS A 87 7.14 11.13 12.84
CA CYS A 87 7.85 9.90 12.52
C CYS A 87 8.38 9.19 13.77
N GLU A 88 8.96 9.91 14.72
CA GLU A 88 9.52 9.32 15.94
C GLU A 88 8.46 8.63 16.80
N ARG A 89 7.22 9.09 16.75
CA ARG A 89 6.12 8.43 17.48
C ARG A 89 5.64 7.18 16.75
N VAL A 90 5.57 7.25 15.42
CA VAL A 90 5.02 6.15 14.59
C VAL A 90 6.02 5.00 14.47
N LEU A 91 7.31 5.32 14.36
CA LEU A 91 8.37 4.33 14.09
C LEU A 91 8.95 3.69 15.35
N GLY A 92 8.52 4.13 16.54
CA GLY A 92 9.05 3.61 17.79
C GLY A 92 8.91 2.09 17.92
N GLY A 93 10.01 1.40 18.26
CA GLY A 93 10.03 -0.05 18.42
C GLY A 93 10.03 -0.86 17.13
N MET A 94 10.10 -0.21 15.96
CA MET A 94 10.21 -0.90 14.68
C MET A 94 11.64 -1.42 14.44
N GLN A 95 11.74 -2.55 13.75
CA GLN A 95 12.99 -3.16 13.32
C GLN A 95 13.17 -2.93 11.82
N ILE A 96 14.19 -2.18 11.44
CA ILE A 96 14.44 -1.86 10.04
C ILE A 96 15.80 -2.44 9.64
N GLN A 97 15.82 -3.25 8.58
CA GLN A 97 17.04 -3.84 8.04
C GLN A 97 17.72 -2.97 7.00
N GLY A 98 16.99 -2.01 6.41
CA GLY A 98 17.53 -1.11 5.40
C GLY A 98 16.64 0.11 5.19
N HIS A 99 17.22 1.15 4.58
CA HIS A 99 16.53 2.42 4.36
C HIS A 99 15.23 2.28 3.53
N ASN A 100 15.14 1.27 2.68
CA ASN A 100 13.95 1.03 1.85
C ASN A 100 12.71 0.65 2.66
N GLN A 101 12.89 0.23 3.91
CA GLN A 101 11.78 -0.16 4.78
C GLN A 101 11.20 1.00 5.60
N ILE A 102 11.76 2.21 5.52
CA ILE A 102 11.31 3.34 6.34
C ILE A 102 9.86 3.71 6.02
N ASN A 103 9.52 3.83 4.75
CA ASN A 103 8.14 4.16 4.34
C ASN A 103 7.15 3.07 4.75
N ASP A 104 7.54 1.80 4.62
CA ASP A 104 6.70 0.66 5.01
C ASP A 104 6.48 0.65 6.53
N ALA A 105 7.53 0.91 7.30
CA ALA A 105 7.45 1.00 8.75
C ALA A 105 6.51 2.13 9.19
N TYR A 106 6.60 3.30 8.56
CA TYR A 106 5.68 4.41 8.84
C TYR A 106 4.24 4.02 8.52
N LEU A 107 4.00 3.40 7.36
CA LEU A 107 2.67 2.99 6.94
C LEU A 107 2.04 2.01 7.94
N LEU A 108 2.82 1.02 8.38
CA LEU A 108 2.36 0.04 9.37
C LEU A 108 2.07 0.68 10.74
N GLY A 109 2.97 1.52 11.22
CA GLY A 109 2.77 2.23 12.49
C GLY A 109 1.58 3.18 12.45
N PHE A 110 1.39 3.87 11.33
CA PHE A 110 0.22 4.72 11.10
C PHE A 110 -1.06 3.89 11.12
N ALA A 111 -1.08 2.77 10.40
CA ALA A 111 -2.25 1.87 10.37
C ALA A 111 -2.62 1.38 11.77
N ALA A 112 -1.62 0.99 12.56
CA ALA A 112 -1.84 0.54 13.94
C ALA A 112 -2.46 1.62 14.82
N GLY A 113 -2.07 2.87 14.63
CA GLY A 113 -2.61 4.01 15.40
C GLY A 113 -3.98 4.48 14.95
N HIS A 114 -4.47 4.05 13.79
CA HIS A 114 -5.72 4.53 13.18
C HIS A 114 -6.71 3.40 12.88
N GLN A 115 -6.49 2.23 13.44
CA GLN A 115 -7.35 1.06 13.24
C GLN A 115 -7.53 0.70 11.75
N LEU A 116 -6.44 0.74 11.02
CA LEU A 116 -6.38 0.32 9.61
C LEU A 116 -5.58 -0.98 9.50
N VAL A 117 -5.72 -1.68 8.40
CA VAL A 117 -4.93 -2.85 8.07
C VAL A 117 -4.21 -2.62 6.75
N VAL A 118 -2.88 -2.62 6.78
CA VAL A 118 -2.09 -2.56 5.54
C VAL A 118 -2.29 -3.87 4.78
N ALA A 119 -2.63 -3.77 3.51
CA ALA A 119 -2.66 -4.91 2.59
C ALA A 119 -1.50 -4.79 1.62
N THR A 120 -0.67 -5.81 1.53
CA THR A 120 0.57 -5.76 0.76
C THR A 120 0.96 -7.13 0.20
N PHE A 121 1.66 -7.14 -0.93
CA PHE A 121 2.35 -8.34 -1.42
C PHE A 121 3.71 -8.54 -0.76
N ASP A 122 4.25 -7.52 -0.10
CA ASP A 122 5.62 -7.53 0.43
C ASP A 122 5.67 -8.24 1.79
N LYS A 123 6.29 -9.41 1.79
CA LYS A 123 6.54 -10.20 3.00
C LYS A 123 7.48 -9.51 3.99
N GLY A 124 8.26 -8.52 3.53
CA GLY A 124 9.16 -7.73 4.38
C GLY A 124 8.45 -6.97 5.49
N PHE A 125 7.16 -6.66 5.33
CA PHE A 125 6.37 -6.06 6.41
C PHE A 125 6.34 -6.91 7.67
N SER A 126 6.39 -8.23 7.55
CA SER A 126 6.38 -9.14 8.70
C SER A 126 7.64 -9.00 9.59
N SER A 127 8.76 -8.56 9.02
CA SER A 127 10.02 -8.41 9.76
C SER A 127 10.17 -7.07 10.47
N LEU A 128 9.26 -6.11 10.24
CA LEU A 128 9.32 -4.78 10.85
C LEU A 128 9.02 -4.81 12.35
N LEU A 129 8.33 -5.84 12.83
CA LEU A 129 7.88 -5.96 14.20
C LEU A 129 8.31 -7.30 14.80
N LYS A 130 8.60 -7.30 16.11
CA LYS A 130 8.84 -8.52 16.85
C LYS A 130 7.60 -9.42 16.81
N ARG A 131 7.80 -10.73 16.93
CA ARG A 131 6.73 -11.73 16.81
C ARG A 131 5.56 -11.50 17.75
N ALA A 132 5.82 -11.00 18.97
CA ALA A 132 4.80 -10.75 19.99
C ALA A 132 4.16 -9.36 19.87
N ASP A 133 4.57 -8.53 18.93
CA ASP A 133 4.05 -7.17 18.80
C ASP A 133 2.61 -7.18 18.27
N LYS A 134 1.70 -6.57 19.04
CA LYS A 134 0.27 -6.54 18.69
C LYS A 134 -0.02 -5.79 17.40
N ARG A 135 0.86 -4.87 16.96
CA ARG A 135 0.71 -4.14 15.70
C ARG A 135 0.76 -5.06 14.48
N ARG A 136 1.26 -6.28 14.62
CA ARG A 136 1.22 -7.28 13.55
C ARG A 136 -0.19 -7.60 13.05
N ALA A 137 -1.22 -7.35 13.85
CA ALA A 137 -2.61 -7.47 13.43
C ALA A 137 -3.03 -6.41 12.39
N HIS A 138 -2.21 -5.38 12.20
CA HIS A 138 -2.47 -4.27 11.27
C HIS A 138 -1.77 -4.41 9.92
N VAL A 139 -1.31 -5.60 9.59
CA VAL A 139 -0.79 -5.93 8.26
C VAL A 139 -1.27 -7.29 7.81
N GLN A 140 -1.65 -7.38 6.55
CA GLN A 140 -2.01 -8.64 5.91
C GLN A 140 -1.23 -8.77 4.61
N ILE A 141 -0.51 -9.90 4.49
CA ILE A 141 0.16 -10.24 3.24
C ILE A 141 -0.87 -10.84 2.29
N VAL A 142 -1.02 -10.22 1.13
CA VAL A 142 -1.95 -10.70 0.10
C VAL A 142 -1.30 -11.87 -0.63
N PRO A 143 -1.95 -13.03 -0.68
CA PRO A 143 -1.39 -14.18 -1.38
C PRO A 143 -1.44 -13.97 -2.90
N PHE A 144 -0.43 -14.49 -3.58
CA PHE A 144 -0.40 -14.56 -5.03
C PHE A 144 0.17 -15.91 -5.46
N ALA A 145 -0.30 -16.42 -6.61
CA ALA A 145 0.24 -17.64 -7.18
C ALA A 145 1.67 -17.41 -7.66
N ALA A 146 2.60 -18.30 -7.32
CA ALA A 146 3.93 -18.28 -7.88
C ALA A 146 3.84 -18.45 -9.40
N PRO A 147 4.63 -17.71 -10.21
CA PRO A 147 4.67 -17.95 -11.65
C PRO A 147 5.19 -19.38 -11.92
N HIS A 148 4.52 -20.07 -12.81
CA HIS A 148 4.92 -21.40 -13.25
C HIS A 148 6.10 -21.31 -14.22
#